data_750d6c8581100b53cc0599605e859c5b
#
_entry.id   750d6c8581100b53cc0599605e859c5b
#
_cell.length_a   1.000
_cell.length_b   1.000
_cell.length_c   1.000
_cell.angle_alpha   90.00
_cell.angle_beta   90.00
_cell.angle_gamma   90.00
#
_symmetry.space_group_name_H-M   'P 1'
#
loop_
_entity.id
_entity.type
_entity.pdbx_description
1 polymer ?
#
loop_
_entity_poly.entity_id
_entity_poly.type
_entity_poly.pdbx_seq_one_letter_code
_entity_poly.pdbx_strand_id
1 'polypeptide(L)'
;DALQRVEELEACNIFPPQVTQAAHRLRQRGKFPNGRVLPTTVEEGKTAFSHLRYIPGTPRRVPEVSAEAAVSFQNVSLSYRSVKGEPHTVFEGLNLNIRKGEKVALIGSNGAGKSTLMKLMVGLLKPNSGTVSLFGEAIGEKKAEDLSRQISLVYQNPEEMFIKDSIRADIAYAMEVRNIPEWKRRTVELLDRFRLTELQDRDGRLMSGGQMRRASLAIGIALNPGILLLDEPTANLDIATRREILTVLEEMKDIIQTAVIAT
;
A
#
# COMPACT_ATOMS: atom_id res chain seq x y z
N ASP A 1 -18.81 1.61 -31.74
CA ASP A 1 -18.83 1.95 -30.34
C ASP A 1 -17.47 1.63 -29.72
N ALA A 2 -16.73 2.66 -29.32
CA ALA A 2 -15.31 2.50 -28.91
C ALA A 2 -15.16 1.55 -27.71
N LEU A 3 -16.08 1.61 -26.73
CA LEU A 3 -15.99 0.80 -25.51
C LEU A 3 -16.19 -0.72 -25.74
N GLN A 4 -16.64 -1.13 -26.94
CA GLN A 4 -16.75 -2.55 -27.31
C GLN A 4 -15.40 -3.14 -27.74
N ARG A 5 -14.44 -2.30 -28.12
CA ARG A 5 -13.10 -2.69 -28.59
C ARG A 5 -12.11 -2.82 -27.46
N VAL A 6 -12.40 -3.73 -26.54
CA VAL A 6 -11.65 -3.85 -25.27
C VAL A 6 -10.16 -4.10 -25.50
N GLU A 7 -9.81 -5.01 -26.42
CA GLU A 7 -8.40 -5.36 -26.69
C GLU A 7 -7.63 -4.20 -27.34
N GLU A 8 -8.25 -3.45 -28.25
CA GLU A 8 -7.64 -2.27 -28.88
C GLU A 8 -7.42 -1.15 -27.85
N LEU A 9 -8.40 -0.94 -26.96
CA LEU A 9 -8.30 0.04 -25.88
C LEU A 9 -7.21 -0.34 -24.88
N GLU A 10 -7.19 -1.60 -24.43
CA GLU A 10 -6.16 -2.09 -23.51
C GLU A 10 -4.75 -2.00 -24.11
N ALA A 11 -4.60 -2.25 -25.42
CA ALA A 11 -3.33 -2.07 -26.12
C ALA A 11 -2.86 -0.59 -26.14
N CYS A 12 -3.80 0.36 -26.08
CA CYS A 12 -3.53 1.79 -25.95
C CYS A 12 -3.45 2.27 -24.49
N ASN A 13 -3.40 1.37 -23.52
CA ASN A 13 -3.48 1.68 -22.08
C ASN A 13 -4.78 2.41 -21.67
N ILE A 14 -5.84 2.30 -22.43
CA ILE A 14 -7.17 2.83 -22.12
C ILE A 14 -8.03 1.67 -21.62
N PHE A 15 -8.51 1.77 -20.38
CA PHE A 15 -9.30 0.70 -19.79
C PHE A 15 -10.78 1.05 -19.80
N PRO A 16 -11.63 0.26 -20.49
CA PRO A 16 -13.08 0.45 -20.46
C PRO A 16 -13.63 0.21 -19.03
N PRO A 17 -14.91 0.55 -18.77
CA PRO A 17 -15.54 0.32 -17.47
C PRO A 17 -15.33 -1.12 -16.98
N GLN A 18 -15.21 -1.32 -15.65
CA GLN A 18 -14.96 -2.65 -15.07
C GLN A 18 -16.01 -3.68 -15.49
N VAL A 19 -17.25 -3.27 -15.62
CA VAL A 19 -18.37 -4.10 -16.08
C VAL A 19 -18.15 -4.61 -17.51
N THR A 20 -17.62 -3.75 -18.38
CA THR A 20 -17.26 -4.10 -19.76
C THR A 20 -16.11 -5.10 -19.80
N GLN A 21 -15.06 -4.83 -19.02
CA GLN A 21 -13.92 -5.75 -18.89
C GLN A 21 -14.34 -7.12 -18.34
N ALA A 22 -15.22 -7.15 -17.32
CA ALA A 22 -15.74 -8.38 -16.74
C ALA A 22 -16.50 -9.21 -17.80
N ALA A 23 -17.40 -8.56 -18.55
CA ALA A 23 -18.14 -9.21 -19.62
C ALA A 23 -17.23 -9.75 -20.75
N HIS A 24 -16.21 -8.97 -21.13
CA HIS A 24 -15.21 -9.37 -22.11
C HIS A 24 -14.45 -10.63 -21.67
N ARG A 25 -13.94 -10.65 -20.42
CA ARG A 25 -13.26 -11.82 -19.84
C ARG A 25 -14.16 -13.05 -19.75
N LEU A 26 -15.44 -12.85 -19.40
CA LEU A 26 -16.42 -13.93 -19.40
C LEU A 26 -16.69 -14.46 -20.83
N ARG A 27 -16.70 -13.59 -21.84
CA ARG A 27 -16.81 -13.96 -23.27
C ARG A 27 -15.62 -14.83 -23.69
N GLN A 28 -14.38 -14.42 -23.37
CA GLN A 28 -13.17 -15.21 -23.65
C GLN A 28 -13.22 -16.60 -23.01
N ARG A 29 -13.93 -16.74 -21.87
CA ARG A 29 -14.13 -18.04 -21.19
C ARG A 29 -15.38 -18.80 -21.63
N GLY A 30 -16.05 -18.36 -22.69
CA GLY A 30 -17.29 -18.96 -23.19
C GLY A 30 -18.50 -18.82 -22.25
N LYS A 31 -18.43 -17.93 -21.25
CA LYS A 31 -19.48 -17.73 -20.25
C LYS A 31 -20.34 -16.47 -20.49
N PHE A 32 -20.08 -15.75 -21.56
CA PHE A 32 -20.88 -14.61 -22.02
C PHE A 32 -21.16 -14.77 -23.53
N PRO A 33 -22.41 -14.56 -24.02
CA PRO A 33 -22.76 -14.85 -25.38
C PRO A 33 -21.93 -14.04 -26.41
N ASN A 34 -21.46 -14.73 -27.44
CA ASN A 34 -20.83 -14.07 -28.58
C ASN A 34 -21.87 -13.22 -29.33
N GLY A 35 -21.50 -12.01 -29.75
CA GLY A 35 -22.40 -11.10 -30.46
C GLY A 35 -23.31 -10.23 -29.58
N ARG A 36 -23.43 -10.50 -28.26
CA ARG A 36 -24.13 -9.60 -27.35
C ARG A 36 -23.24 -8.38 -27.03
N VAL A 37 -23.83 -7.16 -27.08
CA VAL A 37 -23.12 -5.92 -26.74
C VAL A 37 -22.61 -6.02 -25.30
N LEU A 38 -21.37 -5.60 -25.06
CA LEU A 38 -20.78 -5.57 -23.71
C LEU A 38 -21.42 -4.44 -22.89
N PRO A 39 -21.79 -4.69 -21.63
CA PRO A 39 -22.36 -3.67 -20.78
C PRO A 39 -21.33 -2.57 -20.51
N THR A 40 -21.76 -1.31 -20.52
CA THR A 40 -20.91 -0.15 -20.27
C THR A 40 -21.29 0.60 -19.00
N THR A 41 -22.46 0.31 -18.44
CA THR A 41 -22.96 0.86 -17.18
C THR A 41 -23.20 -0.25 -16.14
N VAL A 42 -23.33 0.12 -14.87
CA VAL A 42 -23.62 -0.82 -13.78
C VAL A 42 -25.00 -1.47 -13.97
N GLU A 43 -25.99 -0.71 -14.44
CA GLU A 43 -27.37 -1.17 -14.70
C GLU A 43 -27.39 -2.21 -15.81
N GLU A 44 -26.71 -1.92 -16.93
CA GLU A 44 -26.54 -2.89 -18.02
C GLU A 44 -25.82 -4.15 -17.53
N GLY A 45 -24.83 -3.99 -16.65
CA GLY A 45 -24.11 -5.10 -16.02
C GLY A 45 -25.00 -5.96 -15.14
N LYS A 46 -25.85 -5.36 -14.29
CA LYS A 46 -26.82 -6.10 -13.48
C LYS A 46 -27.72 -6.98 -14.35
N THR A 47 -28.23 -6.42 -15.44
CA THR A 47 -29.05 -7.16 -16.39
C THR A 47 -28.26 -8.24 -17.14
N ALA A 48 -27.07 -7.90 -17.60
CA ALA A 48 -26.21 -8.81 -18.37
C ALA A 48 -25.75 -10.02 -17.54
N PHE A 49 -25.53 -9.84 -16.24
CA PHE A 49 -25.03 -10.87 -15.33
C PHE A 49 -26.10 -11.52 -14.45
N SER A 50 -27.37 -11.15 -14.61
CA SER A 50 -28.48 -11.67 -13.79
C SER A 50 -28.62 -13.20 -13.78
N HIS A 51 -28.14 -13.85 -14.83
CA HIS A 51 -28.14 -15.32 -14.96
C HIS A 51 -26.95 -16.00 -14.29
N LEU A 52 -25.92 -15.24 -13.90
CA LEU A 52 -24.74 -15.77 -13.22
C LEU A 52 -25.06 -16.01 -11.74
N ARG A 53 -24.83 -17.24 -11.28
CA ARG A 53 -24.89 -17.54 -9.84
C ARG A 53 -23.49 -17.39 -9.26
N TYR A 54 -23.38 -16.62 -8.18
CA TYR A 54 -22.18 -16.60 -7.37
C TYR A 54 -22.04 -17.96 -6.66
N ILE A 55 -21.02 -18.71 -7.02
CA ILE A 55 -20.62 -19.91 -6.29
C ILE A 55 -19.45 -19.46 -5.42
N PRO A 56 -19.59 -19.45 -4.07
CA PRO A 56 -18.46 -19.16 -3.20
C PRO A 56 -17.33 -20.11 -3.56
N GLY A 57 -16.16 -19.56 -3.92
CA GLY A 57 -14.96 -20.38 -4.06
C GLY A 57 -14.61 -21.05 -2.73
N THR A 58 -13.82 -22.11 -2.79
CA THR A 58 -13.22 -22.67 -1.57
C THR A 58 -12.53 -21.54 -0.82
N PRO A 59 -12.83 -21.33 0.48
CA PRO A 59 -12.17 -20.30 1.26
C PRO A 59 -10.66 -20.44 1.06
N ARG A 60 -9.99 -19.37 0.63
CA ARG A 60 -8.53 -19.38 0.60
C ARG A 60 -8.08 -19.74 2.00
N ARG A 61 -7.25 -20.77 2.11
CA ARG A 61 -6.63 -21.14 3.38
C ARG A 61 -5.92 -19.89 3.89
N VAL A 62 -6.43 -19.31 4.96
CA VAL A 62 -5.77 -18.18 5.61
C VAL A 62 -4.43 -18.75 6.12
N PRO A 63 -3.28 -18.18 5.76
CA PRO A 63 -2.02 -18.62 6.31
C PRO A 63 -2.10 -18.62 7.83
N GLU A 64 -1.50 -19.60 8.48
CA GLU A 64 -1.38 -19.59 9.94
C GLU A 64 -0.59 -18.33 10.34
N VAL A 65 -1.29 -17.41 10.98
CA VAL A 65 -0.70 -16.17 11.50
C VAL A 65 -0.16 -16.47 12.88
N SER A 66 1.05 -15.99 13.18
CA SER A 66 1.65 -16.11 14.51
C SER A 66 0.68 -15.63 15.60
N ALA A 67 0.70 -16.25 16.77
CA ALA A 67 -0.03 -15.76 17.94
C ALA A 67 0.57 -14.44 18.48
N GLU A 68 1.83 -14.13 18.12
CA GLU A 68 2.53 -12.94 18.60
C GLU A 68 2.08 -11.67 17.88
N ALA A 69 1.82 -10.61 18.66
CA ALA A 69 1.51 -9.31 18.11
C ALA A 69 2.77 -8.63 17.53
N ALA A 70 2.67 -8.18 16.28
CA ALA A 70 3.66 -7.28 15.68
C ALA A 70 3.41 -5.84 16.11
N VAL A 71 2.13 -5.43 16.18
CA VAL A 71 1.71 -4.11 16.68
C VAL A 71 0.59 -4.31 17.68
N SER A 72 0.65 -3.59 18.81
CA SER A 72 -0.40 -3.59 19.82
C SER A 72 -0.73 -2.16 20.26
N PHE A 73 -2.02 -1.85 20.31
CA PHE A 73 -2.58 -0.65 20.93
C PHE A 73 -3.35 -1.07 22.15
N GLN A 74 -3.06 -0.45 23.30
CA GLN A 74 -3.72 -0.71 24.58
C GLN A 74 -4.30 0.59 25.13
N ASN A 75 -5.62 0.71 25.10
CA ASN A 75 -6.39 1.84 25.60
C ASN A 75 -5.88 3.20 25.07
N VAL A 76 -5.54 3.26 23.80
CA VAL A 76 -4.91 4.43 23.17
C VAL A 76 -5.96 5.49 22.85
N SER A 77 -5.73 6.72 23.34
CA SER A 77 -6.52 7.89 22.99
C SER A 77 -5.64 8.97 22.36
N LEU A 78 -6.17 9.63 21.34
CA LEU A 78 -5.52 10.73 20.65
C LEU A 78 -6.53 11.78 20.23
N SER A 79 -6.23 13.05 20.60
CA SER A 79 -6.99 14.23 20.14
C SER A 79 -6.03 15.29 19.65
N TYR A 80 -6.41 15.97 18.55
CA TYR A 80 -5.68 17.15 18.08
C TYR A 80 -6.24 18.41 18.75
N ARG A 81 -5.33 19.31 19.17
CA ARG A 81 -5.74 20.62 19.66
C ARG A 81 -6.21 21.48 18.52
N SER A 82 -7.44 21.98 18.60
CA SER A 82 -7.93 23.00 17.69
C SER A 82 -7.42 24.37 18.14
N VAL A 83 -7.07 25.22 17.17
CA VAL A 83 -6.62 26.61 17.46
C VAL A 83 -7.80 27.49 17.91
N LYS A 84 -9.02 27.15 17.56
CA LYS A 84 -10.24 27.97 17.81
C LYS A 84 -11.48 27.15 18.18
N GLY A 85 -11.35 25.98 18.81
CA GLY A 85 -12.53 25.16 19.10
C GLY A 85 -12.25 23.97 20.00
N GLU A 86 -13.25 23.09 20.15
CA GLU A 86 -13.15 21.85 20.88
C GLU A 86 -12.05 20.95 20.32
N PRO A 87 -11.35 20.20 21.18
CA PRO A 87 -10.36 19.21 20.72
C PRO A 87 -11.01 18.20 19.75
N HIS A 88 -10.38 17.95 18.63
CA HIS A 88 -10.83 16.91 17.70
C HIS A 88 -10.27 15.55 18.13
N THR A 89 -11.13 14.72 18.71
CA THR A 89 -10.76 13.36 19.12
C THR A 89 -10.77 12.43 17.92
N VAL A 90 -9.64 11.77 17.67
CA VAL A 90 -9.46 10.79 16.59
C VAL A 90 -9.64 9.37 17.12
N PHE A 91 -9.07 9.08 18.28
CA PHE A 91 -9.20 7.78 18.95
C PHE A 91 -9.53 7.97 20.43
N GLU A 92 -10.41 7.10 20.95
CA GLU A 92 -10.79 7.05 22.35
C GLU A 92 -10.75 5.59 22.82
N GLY A 93 -9.78 5.26 23.68
CA GLY A 93 -9.63 3.94 24.26
C GLY A 93 -9.39 2.82 23.23
N LEU A 94 -8.70 3.11 22.11
CA LEU A 94 -8.46 2.15 21.05
C LEU A 94 -7.65 0.95 21.53
N ASN A 95 -8.18 -0.24 21.29
CA ASN A 95 -7.52 -1.52 21.48
C ASN A 95 -7.45 -2.26 20.15
N LEU A 96 -6.24 -2.55 19.68
CA LEU A 96 -5.99 -3.20 18.39
C LEU A 96 -4.73 -4.04 18.47
N ASN A 97 -4.78 -5.25 17.88
CA ASN A 97 -3.60 -6.08 17.71
C ASN A 97 -3.47 -6.48 16.23
N ILE A 98 -2.27 -6.31 15.68
CA ILE A 98 -1.85 -6.83 14.39
C ILE A 98 -0.79 -7.89 14.64
N ARG A 99 -1.00 -9.10 14.15
CA ARG A 99 -0.12 -10.25 14.40
C ARG A 99 1.05 -10.29 13.41
N LYS A 100 2.14 -10.93 13.79
CA LYS A 100 3.26 -11.21 12.87
C LYS A 100 2.78 -12.04 11.68
N GLY A 101 3.14 -11.63 10.48
CA GLY A 101 2.74 -12.28 9.24
C GLY A 101 1.36 -11.83 8.70
N GLU A 102 0.64 -11.00 9.42
CA GLU A 102 -0.69 -10.54 9.02
C GLU A 102 -0.61 -9.46 7.92
N LYS A 103 -1.53 -9.53 6.95
CA LYS A 103 -1.74 -8.51 5.93
C LYS A 103 -3.08 -7.84 6.21
N VAL A 104 -3.04 -6.60 6.66
CA VAL A 104 -4.21 -5.85 7.15
C VAL A 104 -4.59 -4.75 6.15
N ALA A 105 -5.87 -4.67 5.79
CA ALA A 105 -6.43 -3.54 5.05
C ALA A 105 -7.15 -2.60 6.03
N LEU A 106 -6.71 -1.33 6.08
CA LEU A 106 -7.41 -0.25 6.79
C LEU A 106 -8.35 0.44 5.81
N ILE A 107 -9.64 0.21 5.96
CA ILE A 107 -10.68 0.76 5.09
C ILE A 107 -11.45 1.84 5.85
N GLY A 108 -11.65 2.99 5.23
CA GLY A 108 -12.41 4.09 5.82
C GLY A 108 -12.40 5.34 4.96
N SER A 109 -13.35 6.25 5.19
CA SER A 109 -13.40 7.54 4.51
C SER A 109 -12.16 8.41 4.80
N ASN A 110 -11.98 9.46 3.99
CA ASN A 110 -10.96 10.47 4.27
C ASN A 110 -11.26 11.14 5.62
N GLY A 111 -10.22 11.32 6.44
CA GLY A 111 -10.37 11.84 7.80
C GLY A 111 -10.73 10.80 8.87
N ALA A 112 -10.95 9.52 8.52
CA ALA A 112 -11.26 8.46 9.50
C ALA A 112 -10.10 8.09 10.46
N GLY A 113 -8.93 8.74 10.34
CA GLY A 113 -7.79 8.50 11.21
C GLY A 113 -6.79 7.45 10.71
N LYS A 114 -6.92 6.93 9.47
CA LYS A 114 -6.02 5.89 8.92
C LYS A 114 -4.53 6.29 9.00
N SER A 115 -4.17 7.44 8.43
CA SER A 115 -2.81 7.97 8.46
C SER A 115 -2.35 8.33 9.88
N THR A 116 -3.26 8.78 10.74
CA THR A 116 -2.97 9.03 12.16
C THR A 116 -2.61 7.74 12.88
N LEU A 117 -3.34 6.64 12.64
CA LEU A 117 -3.05 5.32 13.18
C LEU A 117 -1.65 4.84 12.75
N MET A 118 -1.32 4.99 11.47
CA MET A 118 0.00 4.63 10.94
C MET A 118 1.12 5.48 11.56
N LYS A 119 0.91 6.80 11.72
CA LYS A 119 1.88 7.69 12.38
C LYS A 119 2.12 7.34 13.85
N LEU A 120 1.09 6.86 14.57
CA LEU A 120 1.26 6.31 15.93
C LEU A 120 2.12 5.03 15.91
N MET A 121 1.91 4.12 14.94
CA MET A 121 2.68 2.87 14.82
C MET A 121 4.17 3.13 14.61
N VAL A 122 4.54 4.15 13.81
CA VAL A 122 5.96 4.48 13.54
C VAL A 122 6.56 5.46 14.54
N GLY A 123 5.83 5.85 15.60
CA GLY A 123 6.31 6.77 16.61
C GLY A 123 6.44 8.23 16.17
N LEU A 124 5.88 8.62 15.01
CA LEU A 124 5.81 10.01 14.55
C LEU A 124 4.77 10.83 15.32
N LEU A 125 3.79 10.16 15.91
CA LEU A 125 2.84 10.74 16.85
C LEU A 125 2.89 9.98 18.17
N LYS A 126 2.70 10.71 19.28
CA LYS A 126 2.55 10.12 20.61
C LYS A 126 1.06 10.18 21.00
N PRO A 127 0.50 9.12 21.57
CA PRO A 127 -0.88 9.17 22.07
C PRO A 127 -0.99 10.08 23.29
N ASN A 128 -2.19 10.61 23.56
CA ASN A 128 -2.46 11.36 24.79
C ASN A 128 -2.51 10.42 26.01
N SER A 129 -2.99 9.19 25.81
CA SER A 129 -3.00 8.13 26.82
C SER A 129 -2.95 6.75 26.17
N GLY A 130 -2.68 5.73 26.97
CA GLY A 130 -2.51 4.36 26.50
C GLY A 130 -1.11 4.07 25.97
N THR A 131 -0.92 2.87 25.42
CA THR A 131 0.41 2.39 25.01
C THR A 131 0.34 1.79 23.61
N VAL A 132 1.31 2.17 22.77
CA VAL A 132 1.59 1.51 21.50
C VAL A 132 2.85 0.68 21.66
N SER A 133 2.81 -0.57 21.20
CA SER A 133 3.96 -1.49 21.28
C SER A 133 4.24 -2.12 19.92
N LEU A 134 5.52 -2.33 19.60
CA LEU A 134 6.01 -3.12 18.48
C LEU A 134 6.72 -4.35 18.99
N PHE A 135 6.34 -5.52 18.52
CA PHE A 135 6.92 -6.81 18.92
C PHE A 135 7.01 -7.00 20.44
N GLY A 136 5.98 -6.50 21.17
CA GLY A 136 5.89 -6.58 22.64
C GLY A 136 6.59 -5.45 23.39
N GLU A 137 7.37 -4.59 22.72
CA GLU A 137 8.07 -3.46 23.35
C GLU A 137 7.31 -2.15 23.16
N ALA A 138 7.04 -1.42 24.26
CA ALA A 138 6.43 -0.09 24.19
C ALA A 138 7.36 0.90 23.46
N ILE A 139 6.76 1.72 22.56
CA ILE A 139 7.55 2.63 21.70
C ILE A 139 7.48 4.10 22.15
N GLY A 140 6.73 4.44 23.18
CA GLY A 140 6.46 5.83 23.58
C GLY A 140 7.69 6.69 23.84
N GLU A 141 8.79 6.09 24.32
CA GLU A 141 10.06 6.79 24.57
C GLU A 141 11.07 6.65 23.41
N LYS A 142 10.80 5.78 22.45
CA LYS A 142 11.70 5.56 21.32
C LYS A 142 11.51 6.64 20.24
N LYS A 143 12.59 6.99 19.57
CA LYS A 143 12.54 7.86 18.38
C LYS A 143 12.14 7.04 17.15
N ALA A 144 11.46 7.67 16.19
CA ALA A 144 11.10 7.02 14.90
C ALA A 144 12.32 6.44 14.17
N GLU A 145 13.47 7.07 14.30
CA GLU A 145 14.74 6.58 13.72
C GLU A 145 15.14 5.21 14.27
N ASP A 146 14.96 4.97 15.57
CA ASP A 146 15.29 3.71 16.23
C ASP A 146 14.33 2.59 15.82
N LEU A 147 13.09 2.97 15.51
CA LEU A 147 12.04 2.05 15.07
C LEU A 147 12.13 1.66 13.60
N SER A 148 12.87 2.43 12.78
CA SER A 148 12.90 2.29 11.31
C SER A 148 13.42 0.93 10.79
N ARG A 149 14.10 0.13 11.60
CA ARG A 149 14.47 -1.26 11.28
C ARG A 149 13.33 -2.25 11.53
N GLN A 150 12.39 -1.89 12.39
CA GLN A 150 11.26 -2.75 12.76
C GLN A 150 10.04 -2.45 11.91
N ILE A 151 9.80 -1.15 11.61
CA ILE A 151 8.61 -0.68 10.92
C ILE A 151 8.96 0.47 9.97
N SER A 152 8.35 0.48 8.81
CA SER A 152 8.51 1.55 7.81
C SER A 152 7.15 2.02 7.31
N LEU A 153 7.04 3.32 7.02
CA LEU A 153 5.85 3.95 6.46
C LEU A 153 6.18 4.53 5.08
N VAL A 154 5.44 4.07 4.08
CA VAL A 154 5.41 4.68 2.74
C VAL A 154 4.24 5.64 2.69
N TYR A 155 4.54 6.92 2.47
CA TYR A 155 3.55 8.00 2.49
C TYR A 155 2.63 7.98 1.27
N GLN A 156 1.44 8.56 1.43
CA GLN A 156 0.48 8.77 0.35
C GLN A 156 1.08 9.63 -0.77
N ASN A 157 1.79 10.72 -0.43
CA ASN A 157 2.55 11.49 -1.38
C ASN A 157 3.99 10.95 -1.48
N PRO A 158 4.39 10.31 -2.61
CA PRO A 158 5.71 9.73 -2.75
C PRO A 158 6.84 10.77 -2.72
N GLU A 159 6.57 12.03 -3.03
CA GLU A 159 7.57 13.12 -3.01
C GLU A 159 8.17 13.33 -1.62
N GLU A 160 7.41 13.04 -0.56
CA GLU A 160 7.86 13.15 0.84
C GLU A 160 8.97 12.13 1.20
N MET A 161 9.21 11.14 0.34
CA MET A 161 10.24 10.12 0.53
C MET A 161 11.60 10.51 -0.07
N PHE A 162 11.65 11.53 -0.95
CA PHE A 162 12.86 11.92 -1.66
C PHE A 162 13.58 13.09 -0.97
N ILE A 163 14.79 12.82 -0.49
CA ILE A 163 15.65 13.80 0.24
C ILE A 163 17.00 14.01 -0.43
N LYS A 164 17.36 13.16 -1.40
CA LYS A 164 18.59 13.23 -2.16
C LYS A 164 18.31 13.71 -3.58
N ASP A 165 19.35 13.90 -4.36
CA ASP A 165 19.33 14.33 -5.75
C ASP A 165 19.27 13.17 -6.75
N SER A 166 19.23 11.93 -6.27
CA SER A 166 19.05 10.74 -7.11
C SER A 166 18.37 9.61 -6.37
N ILE A 167 17.60 8.78 -7.11
CA ILE A 167 16.92 7.61 -6.58
C ILE A 167 17.88 6.62 -5.93
N ARG A 168 19.03 6.40 -6.56
CA ARG A 168 20.09 5.54 -5.99
C ARG A 168 20.51 6.03 -4.62
N ALA A 169 20.72 7.33 -4.46
CA ALA A 169 21.13 7.92 -3.20
C ALA A 169 19.99 7.86 -2.15
N ASP A 170 18.74 8.07 -2.54
CA ASP A 170 17.59 7.96 -1.65
C ASP A 170 17.43 6.53 -1.11
N ILE A 171 17.49 5.52 -1.98
CA ILE A 171 17.38 4.09 -1.58
C ILE A 171 18.57 3.71 -0.68
N ALA A 172 19.77 4.17 -0.98
CA ALA A 172 20.98 3.84 -0.22
C ALA A 172 21.05 4.52 1.15
N TYR A 173 20.50 5.73 1.27
CA TYR A 173 20.74 6.65 2.40
C TYR A 173 20.52 6.01 3.78
N ALA A 174 19.37 5.43 4.00
CA ALA A 174 19.06 4.85 5.31
C ALA A 174 19.94 3.65 5.67
N MET A 175 20.36 2.88 4.67
CA MET A 175 21.29 1.75 4.84
C MET A 175 22.73 2.22 5.09
N GLU A 176 23.18 3.22 4.33
CA GLU A 176 24.52 3.79 4.45
C GLU A 176 24.74 4.40 5.83
N VAL A 177 23.86 5.31 6.26
CA VAL A 177 23.94 5.99 7.56
C VAL A 177 23.93 4.99 8.74
N ARG A 178 23.28 3.85 8.59
CA ARG A 178 23.23 2.79 9.61
C ARG A 178 24.28 1.71 9.44
N ASN A 179 25.24 1.91 8.52
CA ASN A 179 26.30 0.95 8.23
C ASN A 179 25.79 -0.48 8.01
N ILE A 180 24.67 -0.63 7.25
CA ILE A 180 24.14 -1.95 6.93
C ILE A 180 25.16 -2.68 6.05
N PRO A 181 25.56 -3.93 6.38
CA PRO A 181 26.48 -4.69 5.55
C PRO A 181 25.96 -4.81 4.11
N GLU A 182 26.89 -4.68 3.15
CA GLU A 182 26.60 -4.84 1.71
C GLU A 182 25.50 -3.90 1.16
N TRP A 183 25.27 -2.74 1.79
CA TRP A 183 24.25 -1.80 1.38
C TRP A 183 24.33 -1.41 -0.12
N LYS A 184 25.55 -1.34 -0.68
CA LYS A 184 25.75 -1.04 -2.11
C LYS A 184 25.14 -2.11 -3.01
N ARG A 185 25.41 -3.40 -2.71
CA ARG A 185 24.80 -4.54 -3.43
C ARG A 185 23.28 -4.52 -3.31
N ARG A 186 22.79 -4.33 -2.08
CA ARG A 186 21.36 -4.27 -1.82
C ARG A 186 20.68 -3.10 -2.54
N THR A 187 21.33 -1.95 -2.67
CA THR A 187 20.82 -0.82 -3.46
C THR A 187 20.62 -1.22 -4.92
N VAL A 188 21.60 -1.91 -5.53
CA VAL A 188 21.50 -2.39 -6.92
C VAL A 188 20.35 -3.41 -7.07
N GLU A 189 20.24 -4.36 -6.14
CA GLU A 189 19.15 -5.35 -6.13
C GLU A 189 17.77 -4.69 -6.04
N LEU A 190 17.62 -3.65 -5.21
CA LEU A 190 16.36 -2.88 -5.09
C LEU A 190 16.06 -2.08 -6.36
N LEU A 191 17.06 -1.42 -6.95
CA LEU A 191 16.89 -0.70 -8.21
C LEU A 191 16.40 -1.61 -9.33
N ASP A 192 16.97 -2.80 -9.46
CA ASP A 192 16.56 -3.79 -10.46
C ASP A 192 15.15 -4.30 -10.19
N ARG A 193 14.89 -4.76 -8.98
CA ARG A 193 13.59 -5.31 -8.57
C ARG A 193 12.42 -4.34 -8.78
N PHE A 194 12.65 -3.06 -8.52
CA PHE A 194 11.63 -2.02 -8.71
C PHE A 194 11.66 -1.39 -10.10
N ARG A 195 12.45 -1.95 -11.05
CA ARG A 195 12.59 -1.46 -12.44
C ARG A 195 12.99 0.02 -12.48
N LEU A 196 13.99 0.39 -11.67
CA LEU A 196 14.50 1.75 -11.51
C LEU A 196 15.94 1.90 -12.00
N THR A 197 16.59 0.85 -12.51
CA THR A 197 17.99 0.85 -12.92
C THR A 197 18.30 1.94 -13.95
N GLU A 198 17.45 2.10 -14.96
CA GLU A 198 17.58 3.16 -16.00
C GLU A 198 17.35 4.58 -15.45
N LEU A 199 16.73 4.69 -14.27
CA LEU A 199 16.32 5.95 -13.66
C LEU A 199 17.14 6.31 -12.43
N GLN A 200 18.10 5.49 -12.06
CA GLN A 200 18.80 5.54 -10.78
C GLN A 200 19.50 6.87 -10.47
N ASP A 201 19.96 7.58 -11.49
CA ASP A 201 20.69 8.85 -11.36
C ASP A 201 19.76 10.08 -11.50
N ARG A 202 18.43 9.86 -11.64
CA ARG A 202 17.45 10.94 -11.71
C ARG A 202 16.98 11.34 -10.32
N ASP A 203 16.66 12.62 -10.18
CA ASP A 203 15.91 13.12 -9.01
C ASP A 203 14.51 12.51 -8.98
N GLY A 204 14.17 11.85 -7.87
CA GLY A 204 12.89 11.20 -7.70
C GLY A 204 11.68 12.13 -7.87
N ARG A 205 11.83 13.39 -7.49
CA ARG A 205 10.78 14.43 -7.58
C ARG A 205 10.44 14.84 -9.01
N LEU A 206 11.29 14.53 -9.97
CA LEU A 206 11.12 14.87 -11.39
C LEU A 206 10.59 13.70 -12.22
N MET A 207 10.09 12.65 -11.57
CA MET A 207 9.65 11.42 -12.24
C MET A 207 8.12 11.37 -12.40
N SER A 208 7.65 10.42 -13.21
CA SER A 208 6.21 10.15 -13.29
C SER A 208 5.67 9.58 -11.96
N GLY A 209 4.37 9.76 -11.69
CA GLY A 209 3.75 9.28 -10.45
C GLY A 209 3.97 7.79 -10.18
N GLY A 210 3.93 6.95 -11.22
CA GLY A 210 4.21 5.51 -11.10
C GLY A 210 5.67 5.21 -10.78
N GLN A 211 6.60 5.93 -11.41
CA GLN A 211 8.04 5.81 -11.13
C GLN A 211 8.34 6.27 -9.71
N MET A 212 7.80 7.42 -9.28
CA MET A 212 7.92 7.91 -7.90
C MET A 212 7.38 6.89 -6.89
N ARG A 213 6.23 6.26 -7.20
CA ARG A 213 5.64 5.25 -6.31
C ARG A 213 6.52 4.01 -6.18
N ARG A 214 7.11 3.51 -7.28
CA ARG A 214 8.07 2.40 -7.22
C ARG A 214 9.31 2.76 -6.40
N ALA A 215 9.85 3.96 -6.60
CA ALA A 215 11.00 4.43 -5.84
C ALA A 215 10.67 4.57 -4.34
N SER A 216 9.53 5.14 -3.98
CA SER A 216 9.11 5.25 -2.57
C SER A 216 8.92 3.89 -1.89
N LEU A 217 8.42 2.88 -2.62
CA LEU A 217 8.35 1.51 -2.12
C LEU A 217 9.76 0.91 -1.90
N ALA A 218 10.69 1.12 -2.84
CA ALA A 218 12.07 0.65 -2.70
C ALA A 218 12.77 1.28 -1.48
N ILE A 219 12.59 2.59 -1.27
CA ILE A 219 13.08 3.29 -0.07
C ILE A 219 12.46 2.70 1.20
N GLY A 220 11.13 2.48 1.20
CA GLY A 220 10.40 1.95 2.35
C GLY A 220 10.89 0.59 2.81
N ILE A 221 11.36 -0.27 1.91
CA ILE A 221 11.86 -1.62 2.25
C ILE A 221 13.39 -1.70 2.36
N ALA A 222 14.12 -0.62 2.12
CA ALA A 222 15.58 -0.64 2.08
C ALA A 222 16.19 -1.24 3.36
N LEU A 223 15.65 -0.93 4.53
CA LEU A 223 16.10 -1.46 5.82
C LEU A 223 15.55 -2.86 6.15
N ASN A 224 14.77 -3.49 5.28
CA ASN A 224 14.10 -4.76 5.53
C ASN A 224 13.23 -4.76 6.79
N PRO A 225 12.26 -3.86 6.89
CA PRO A 225 11.44 -3.74 8.09
C PRO A 225 10.58 -5.00 8.30
N GLY A 226 10.35 -5.37 9.57
CA GLY A 226 9.43 -6.46 9.92
C GLY A 226 7.96 -6.11 9.63
N ILE A 227 7.63 -4.81 9.60
CA ILE A 227 6.29 -4.29 9.31
C ILE A 227 6.40 -3.19 8.26
N LEU A 228 5.60 -3.30 7.19
CA LEU A 228 5.46 -2.25 6.18
C LEU A 228 4.07 -1.63 6.23
N LEU A 229 4.03 -0.31 6.37
CA LEU A 229 2.80 0.48 6.31
C LEU A 229 2.75 1.19 4.96
N LEU A 230 1.62 1.09 4.26
CA LEU A 230 1.39 1.72 2.96
C LEU A 230 0.17 2.63 3.06
N ASP A 231 0.38 3.94 3.03
CA ASP A 231 -0.69 4.91 3.07
C ASP A 231 -1.16 5.22 1.64
N GLU A 232 -2.34 4.72 1.29
CA GLU A 232 -2.98 4.85 -0.02
C GLU A 232 -2.01 4.61 -1.22
N PRO A 233 -1.35 3.45 -1.31
CA PRO A 233 -0.25 3.22 -2.26
C PRO A 233 -0.66 3.31 -3.73
N THR A 234 -1.95 3.29 -4.04
CA THR A 234 -2.50 3.37 -5.41
C THR A 234 -3.37 4.60 -5.65
N ALA A 235 -3.39 5.57 -4.71
CA ALA A 235 -4.14 6.81 -4.88
C ALA A 235 -3.54 7.66 -6.01
N ASN A 236 -4.42 8.37 -6.72
CA ASN A 236 -4.06 9.29 -7.81
C ASN A 236 -3.27 8.65 -8.98
N LEU A 237 -3.29 7.32 -9.10
CA LEU A 237 -2.69 6.59 -10.20
C LEU A 237 -3.75 6.20 -11.23
N ASP A 238 -3.40 6.28 -12.51
CA ASP A 238 -4.19 5.67 -13.57
C ASP A 238 -4.26 4.14 -13.42
N ILE A 239 -5.19 3.51 -14.13
CA ILE A 239 -5.48 2.07 -13.95
C ILE A 239 -4.27 1.19 -14.33
N ALA A 240 -3.51 1.57 -15.36
CA ALA A 240 -2.34 0.80 -15.81
C ALA A 240 -1.25 0.83 -14.74
N THR A 241 -0.90 2.03 -14.28
CA THR A 241 0.09 2.26 -13.22
C THR A 241 -0.33 1.58 -11.90
N ARG A 242 -1.64 1.64 -11.55
CA ARG A 242 -2.16 0.94 -10.37
C ARG A 242 -1.93 -0.57 -10.46
N ARG A 243 -2.18 -1.19 -11.62
CA ARG A 243 -1.92 -2.63 -11.84
C ARG A 243 -0.43 -2.96 -11.69
N GLU A 244 0.43 -2.11 -12.24
CA GLU A 244 1.89 -2.28 -12.11
C GLU A 244 2.33 -2.25 -10.64
N ILE A 245 1.85 -1.28 -9.85
CA ILE A 245 2.15 -1.20 -8.42
C ILE A 245 1.63 -2.43 -7.66
N LEU A 246 0.43 -2.91 -7.97
CA LEU A 246 -0.12 -4.12 -7.36
C LEU A 246 0.72 -5.36 -7.69
N THR A 247 1.25 -5.45 -8.92
CA THR A 247 2.17 -6.52 -9.33
C THR A 247 3.46 -6.46 -8.51
N VAL A 248 4.06 -5.27 -8.37
CA VAL A 248 5.27 -5.07 -7.54
C VAL A 248 5.01 -5.46 -6.08
N LEU A 249 3.87 -5.07 -5.51
CA LEU A 249 3.50 -5.45 -4.13
C LEU A 249 3.31 -6.98 -3.99
N GLU A 250 2.73 -7.64 -5.00
CA GLU A 250 2.59 -9.10 -5.01
C GLU A 250 3.95 -9.81 -5.10
N GLU A 251 4.88 -9.29 -5.89
CA GLU A 251 6.25 -9.79 -6.01
C GLU A 251 7.06 -9.62 -4.70
N MET A 252 6.65 -8.69 -3.84
CA MET A 252 7.28 -8.41 -2.55
C MET A 252 6.71 -9.21 -1.38
N LYS A 253 5.67 -9.99 -1.57
CA LYS A 253 4.95 -10.70 -0.49
C LYS A 253 5.85 -11.61 0.36
N ASP A 254 6.93 -12.13 -0.23
CA ASP A 254 7.88 -13.02 0.46
C ASP A 254 8.88 -12.25 1.33
N ILE A 255 9.09 -10.96 1.03
CA ILE A 255 9.99 -10.08 1.81
C ILE A 255 9.22 -9.43 2.95
N ILE A 256 8.01 -8.96 2.67
CA ILE A 256 7.19 -8.24 3.64
C ILE A 256 6.38 -9.24 4.45
N GLN A 257 6.81 -9.51 5.67
CA GLN A 257 6.11 -10.45 6.55
C GLN A 257 4.77 -9.86 7.02
N THR A 258 4.78 -8.69 7.61
CA THR A 258 3.58 -8.00 8.12
C THR A 258 3.35 -6.72 7.32
N ALA A 259 2.13 -6.49 6.84
CA ALA A 259 1.80 -5.28 6.11
C ALA A 259 0.47 -4.68 6.57
N VAL A 260 0.39 -3.35 6.58
CA VAL A 260 -0.84 -2.60 6.79
C VAL A 260 -1.02 -1.64 5.62
N ILE A 261 -2.13 -1.75 4.92
CA ILE A 261 -2.43 -0.97 3.72
C ILE A 261 -3.69 -0.15 3.99
N ALA A 262 -3.58 1.18 4.00
CA ALA A 262 -4.72 2.07 4.03
C ALA A 262 -5.27 2.30 2.62
N THR A 263 -6.59 2.33 2.50
CA THR A 263 -7.28 2.58 1.23
C THR A 263 -8.66 3.22 1.46
#